data_d6bf84c059dfd32c1661dfe259fa90bf
#
_entry.id   d6bf84c059dfd32c1661dfe259fa90bf
#
_cell.length_a   1.000
_cell.length_b   1.000
_cell.length_c   1.000
_cell.angle_alpha   90.00
_cell.angle_beta   90.00
_cell.angle_gamma   90.00
#
_symmetry.space_group_name_H-M   'P 1'
#
loop_
_entity.id
_entity.type
_entity.pdbx_description
1 polymer ?
#
loop_
_entity_poly.entity_id
_entity_poly.type
_entity_poly.pdbx_seq_one_letter_code
_entity_poly.pdbx_strand_id
1 'polypeptide(L)'
;MKSPFSGRRVLVVEDEMLVVWLLEDMLADLGCTVVGPVSSVNQALAMIDVEAIDAVVLDVNLNGQLSYPVADALAMRGVPFVFSTGYDKDTLLDGYRTVPVLQKPYHQAELSYALAELLTPKEPSVKSAIAAIAETSL
;
A
#
# COMPACT_ATOMS: atom_id res chain seq x y z
N MET A 1 20.77 2.49 14.88
CA MET A 1 20.39 3.01 13.56
C MET A 1 18.87 3.09 13.44
N LYS A 2 18.38 4.16 12.85
CA LYS A 2 16.94 4.25 12.59
C LYS A 2 16.56 3.29 11.47
N SER A 3 15.40 2.65 11.63
CA SER A 3 14.81 1.84 10.57
C SER A 3 14.58 2.70 9.31
N PRO A 4 14.73 2.15 8.09
CA PRO A 4 14.38 2.88 6.86
C PRO A 4 12.90 3.26 6.81
N PHE A 5 12.07 2.65 7.65
CA PHE A 5 10.64 2.92 7.73
C PHE A 5 10.29 3.90 8.86
N SER A 6 11.28 4.38 9.60
CA SER A 6 11.06 5.23 10.78
C SER A 6 10.26 6.48 10.42
N GLY A 7 9.12 6.67 11.09
CA GLY A 7 8.23 7.81 10.88
C GLY A 7 7.38 7.76 9.62
N ARG A 8 7.50 6.72 8.80
CA ARG A 8 6.64 6.58 7.62
C ARG A 8 5.21 6.33 8.04
N ARG A 9 4.29 7.03 7.42
CA ARG A 9 2.87 6.99 7.76
C ARG A 9 2.18 5.97 6.86
N VAL A 10 1.72 4.88 7.48
CA VAL A 10 1.09 3.77 6.76
C VAL A 10 -0.38 3.67 7.15
N LEU A 11 -1.26 3.85 6.17
CA LEU A 11 -2.70 3.68 6.35
C LEU A 11 -3.03 2.19 6.30
N VAL A 12 -3.78 1.72 7.28
CA VAL A 12 -4.29 0.35 7.33
C VAL A 12 -5.78 0.37 7.03
N VAL A 13 -6.17 -0.32 5.96
CA VAL A 13 -7.57 -0.49 5.53
C VAL A 13 -7.91 -1.97 5.64
N GLU A 14 -8.59 -2.35 6.71
CA GLU A 14 -8.84 -3.74 7.09
C GLU A 14 -10.04 -3.81 8.00
N ASP A 15 -10.95 -4.77 7.78
CA ASP A 15 -12.15 -4.95 8.58
C ASP A 15 -12.04 -6.03 9.67
N GLU A 16 -11.02 -6.89 9.60
CA GLU A 16 -10.81 -7.95 10.59
C GLU A 16 -9.90 -7.46 11.73
N MET A 17 -10.43 -7.35 12.93
CA MET A 17 -9.71 -6.80 14.08
C MET A 17 -8.41 -7.54 14.40
N LEU A 18 -8.41 -8.88 14.28
CA LEU A 18 -7.18 -9.65 14.54
C LEU A 18 -6.08 -9.30 13.55
N VAL A 19 -6.43 -9.10 12.29
CA VAL A 19 -5.47 -8.69 11.26
C VAL A 19 -4.97 -7.27 11.53
N VAL A 20 -5.87 -6.36 11.92
CA VAL A 20 -5.51 -4.99 12.31
C VAL A 20 -4.48 -5.00 13.44
N TRP A 21 -4.73 -5.77 14.49
CA TRP A 21 -3.81 -5.82 15.62
C TRP A 21 -2.44 -6.36 15.23
N LEU A 22 -2.40 -7.41 14.40
CA LEU A 22 -1.14 -7.94 13.89
C LEU A 22 -0.39 -6.92 13.05
N LEU A 23 -1.10 -6.21 12.17
CA LEU A 23 -0.50 -5.17 11.34
C LEU A 23 0.03 -4.01 12.18
N GLU A 24 -0.72 -3.57 13.17
CA GLU A 24 -0.28 -2.51 14.06
C GLU A 24 1.03 -2.88 14.78
N ASP A 25 1.11 -4.11 15.30
CA ASP A 25 2.32 -4.59 15.96
C ASP A 25 3.50 -4.67 15.00
N MET A 26 3.29 -5.24 13.82
CA MET A 26 4.35 -5.37 12.81
C MET A 26 4.85 -4.01 12.35
N LEU A 27 3.94 -3.08 12.08
CA LEU A 27 4.30 -1.73 11.62
C LEU A 27 5.02 -0.95 12.72
N ALA A 28 4.58 -1.07 13.96
CA ALA A 28 5.25 -0.44 15.10
C ALA A 28 6.68 -0.96 15.26
N ASP A 29 6.89 -2.27 15.14
CA ASP A 29 8.22 -2.88 15.20
C ASP A 29 9.14 -2.37 14.09
N LEU A 30 8.59 -2.05 12.93
CA LEU A 30 9.34 -1.48 11.81
C LEU A 30 9.60 0.02 11.96
N GLY A 31 8.99 0.67 12.94
CA GLY A 31 9.16 2.11 13.18
C GLY A 31 8.16 2.98 12.43
N CYS A 32 7.17 2.39 11.78
CA CYS A 32 6.12 3.12 11.07
C CYS A 32 5.13 3.76 12.03
N THR A 33 4.53 4.86 11.59
CA THR A 33 3.35 5.45 12.24
C THR A 33 2.10 4.91 11.55
N VAL A 34 1.21 4.28 12.32
CA VAL A 34 -0.03 3.74 11.77
C VAL A 34 -1.06 4.84 11.66
N VAL A 35 -1.64 5.00 10.47
CA VAL A 35 -2.76 5.89 10.19
C VAL A 35 -4.03 5.04 10.12
N GLY A 36 -5.11 5.48 10.72
CA GLY A 36 -6.32 4.68 10.88
C GLY A 36 -6.21 3.80 12.14
N PRO A 37 -6.63 2.55 12.12
CA PRO A 37 -7.17 1.82 10.98
C PRO A 37 -8.56 2.29 10.56
N VAL A 38 -8.91 2.01 9.32
CA VAL A 38 -10.26 2.20 8.81
C VAL A 38 -10.77 0.87 8.23
N SER A 39 -12.08 0.68 8.24
CA SER A 39 -12.66 -0.62 7.93
C SER A 39 -13.64 -0.61 6.76
N SER A 40 -13.80 0.53 6.09
CA SER A 40 -14.72 0.64 4.96
C SER A 40 -14.12 1.48 3.85
N VAL A 41 -14.67 1.33 2.65
CA VAL A 41 -14.27 2.11 1.48
C VAL A 41 -14.48 3.61 1.75
N ASN A 42 -15.62 3.98 2.29
CA ASN A 42 -15.92 5.40 2.55
C ASN A 42 -14.97 6.01 3.56
N GLN A 43 -14.67 5.30 4.64
CA GLN A 43 -13.70 5.77 5.65
C GLN A 43 -12.31 5.92 5.05
N ALA A 44 -11.90 4.97 4.21
CA ALA A 44 -10.59 5.01 3.55
C ALA A 44 -10.50 6.22 2.63
N LEU A 45 -11.51 6.47 1.79
CA LEU A 45 -11.53 7.62 0.89
C LEU A 45 -11.47 8.94 1.65
N ALA A 46 -12.19 9.06 2.76
CA ALA A 46 -12.16 10.25 3.61
C ALA A 46 -10.77 10.46 4.22
N MET A 47 -10.14 9.38 4.69
CA MET A 47 -8.81 9.45 5.30
C MET A 47 -7.75 9.89 4.29
N ILE A 48 -7.81 9.37 3.07
CA ILE A 48 -6.89 9.72 1.99
C ILE A 48 -6.95 11.22 1.67
N ASP A 49 -8.13 11.83 1.80
CA ASP A 49 -8.31 13.25 1.51
C ASP A 49 -7.67 14.17 2.56
N VAL A 50 -7.58 13.74 3.81
CA VAL A 50 -7.18 14.63 4.91
C VAL A 50 -5.85 14.31 5.55
N GLU A 51 -5.33 13.09 5.39
CA GLU A 51 -4.10 12.65 6.06
C GLU A 51 -2.93 12.56 5.09
N ALA A 52 -1.73 12.86 5.59
CA ALA A 52 -0.50 12.57 4.88
C ALA A 52 -0.22 11.07 5.00
N ILE A 53 -0.06 10.38 3.87
CA ILE A 53 0.10 8.93 3.83
C ILE A 53 1.25 8.61 2.90
N ASP A 54 2.20 7.78 3.39
CA ASP A 54 3.35 7.35 2.61
C ASP A 54 3.10 6.03 1.89
N ALA A 55 2.32 5.14 2.50
CA ALA A 55 1.96 3.85 1.92
C ALA A 55 0.66 3.33 2.53
N VAL A 56 0.04 2.37 1.87
CA VAL A 56 -1.23 1.79 2.33
C VAL A 56 -1.18 0.28 2.27
N VAL A 57 -1.67 -0.37 3.32
CA VAL A 57 -2.01 -1.80 3.30
C VAL A 57 -3.52 -1.89 3.14
N LEU A 58 -3.96 -2.40 2.00
CA LEU A 58 -5.36 -2.34 1.55
C LEU A 58 -5.95 -3.73 1.37
N ASP A 59 -6.90 -4.09 2.22
CA ASP A 59 -7.66 -5.33 2.05
C ASP A 59 -8.50 -5.22 0.76
N VAL A 60 -8.51 -6.27 -0.03
CA VAL A 60 -9.29 -6.33 -1.28
C VAL A 60 -10.80 -6.35 -0.99
N ASN A 61 -11.20 -7.04 0.06
CA ASN A 61 -12.61 -7.21 0.42
C ASN A 61 -12.87 -6.67 1.83
N LEU A 62 -13.70 -5.64 1.90
CA LEU A 62 -14.10 -4.98 3.16
C LEU A 62 -15.57 -5.28 3.42
N ASN A 63 -15.85 -6.34 4.17
CA ASN A 63 -17.21 -6.78 4.50
C ASN A 63 -18.10 -6.96 3.26
N GLY A 64 -17.56 -7.59 2.22
CA GLY A 64 -18.29 -7.84 0.97
C GLY A 64 -18.19 -6.73 -0.05
N GLN A 65 -17.59 -5.60 0.29
CA GLN A 65 -17.35 -4.50 -0.66
C GLN A 65 -15.91 -4.54 -1.15
N LEU A 66 -15.72 -4.62 -2.45
CA LEU A 66 -14.37 -4.61 -3.03
C LEU A 66 -13.76 -3.21 -2.93
N SER A 67 -12.48 -3.16 -2.61
CA SER A 67 -11.78 -1.91 -2.30
C SER A 67 -11.13 -1.24 -3.53
N TYR A 68 -11.45 -1.66 -4.74
CA TYR A 68 -10.86 -1.07 -5.94
C TYR A 68 -11.09 0.44 -6.08
N PRO A 69 -12.22 1.03 -5.64
CA PRO A 69 -12.32 2.49 -5.63
C PRO A 69 -11.25 3.18 -4.78
N VAL A 70 -10.84 2.56 -3.69
CA VAL A 70 -9.74 3.07 -2.87
C VAL A 70 -8.41 2.97 -3.62
N ALA A 71 -8.17 1.82 -4.25
CA ALA A 71 -6.97 1.62 -5.07
C ALA A 71 -6.88 2.66 -6.20
N ASP A 72 -7.99 2.93 -6.88
CA ASP A 72 -8.05 3.95 -7.93
C ASP A 72 -7.69 5.34 -7.39
N ALA A 73 -8.25 5.71 -6.24
CA ALA A 73 -7.96 7.00 -5.62
C ALA A 73 -6.48 7.13 -5.22
N LEU A 74 -5.90 6.07 -4.68
CA LEU A 74 -4.48 6.04 -4.33
C LEU A 74 -3.59 6.17 -5.56
N ALA A 75 -3.91 5.44 -6.63
CA ALA A 75 -3.17 5.51 -7.88
C ALA A 75 -3.20 6.91 -8.47
N MET A 76 -4.34 7.58 -8.47
CA MET A 76 -4.49 8.95 -8.96
C MET A 76 -3.65 9.94 -8.17
N ARG A 77 -3.39 9.68 -6.89
CA ARG A 77 -2.60 10.56 -6.02
C ARG A 77 -1.13 10.16 -5.94
N GLY A 78 -0.75 9.09 -6.63
CA GLY A 78 0.63 8.59 -6.59
C GLY A 78 1.01 8.00 -5.24
N VAL A 79 0.05 7.56 -4.42
CA VAL A 79 0.31 6.92 -3.14
C VAL A 79 0.47 5.42 -3.35
N PRO A 80 1.63 4.84 -3.04
CA PRO A 80 1.86 3.42 -3.24
C PRO A 80 1.07 2.58 -2.23
N PHE A 81 0.62 1.42 -2.67
CA PHE A 81 -0.14 0.51 -1.81
C PHE A 81 0.15 -0.94 -2.15
N VAL A 82 -0.11 -1.81 -1.17
CA VAL A 82 -0.05 -3.26 -1.31
C VAL A 82 -1.44 -3.81 -0.97
N PHE A 83 -1.91 -4.75 -1.77
CA PHE A 83 -3.14 -5.48 -1.44
C PHE A 83 -2.86 -6.54 -0.37
N SER A 84 -3.79 -6.65 0.57
CA SER A 84 -3.82 -7.72 1.57
C SER A 84 -5.07 -8.56 1.29
N THR A 85 -4.90 -9.86 1.09
CA THR A 85 -6.02 -10.71 0.69
C THR A 85 -5.84 -12.15 1.17
N GLY A 86 -6.95 -12.82 1.44
CA GLY A 86 -6.98 -14.27 1.67
C GLY A 86 -7.05 -15.07 0.38
N TYR A 87 -7.18 -14.42 -0.76
CA TYR A 87 -7.31 -15.05 -2.07
C TYR A 87 -6.01 -14.97 -2.86
N ASP A 88 -5.92 -15.77 -3.92
CA ASP A 88 -4.78 -15.75 -4.81
C ASP A 88 -4.71 -14.46 -5.61
N LYS A 89 -3.48 -14.06 -5.96
CA LYS A 89 -3.21 -12.89 -6.79
C LYS A 89 -4.00 -12.92 -8.10
N ASP A 90 -4.23 -14.12 -8.66
CA ASP A 90 -4.94 -14.30 -9.93
C ASP A 90 -6.43 -13.92 -9.86
N THR A 91 -6.98 -13.76 -8.65
CA THR A 91 -8.36 -13.30 -8.48
C THR A 91 -8.51 -11.79 -8.57
N LEU A 92 -7.42 -11.04 -8.61
CA LEU A 92 -7.46 -9.59 -8.77
C LEU A 92 -7.88 -9.21 -10.18
N LEU A 93 -8.51 -8.03 -10.31
CA LEU A 93 -8.83 -7.47 -11.63
C LEU A 93 -7.54 -7.22 -12.42
N ASP A 94 -7.62 -7.34 -13.74
CA ASP A 94 -6.46 -7.26 -14.64
C ASP A 94 -5.63 -5.98 -14.43
N GLY A 95 -6.26 -4.85 -14.20
CA GLY A 95 -5.56 -3.57 -13.98
C GLY A 95 -4.73 -3.51 -12.71
N TYR A 96 -4.88 -4.48 -11.81
CA TYR A 96 -4.20 -4.48 -10.50
C TYR A 96 -3.24 -5.66 -10.32
N ARG A 97 -3.02 -6.47 -11.34
CA ARG A 97 -2.17 -7.68 -11.23
C ARG A 97 -0.70 -7.36 -11.01
N THR A 98 -0.26 -6.15 -11.34
CA THR A 98 1.13 -5.71 -11.13
C THR A 98 1.36 -5.08 -9.75
N VAL A 99 0.29 -4.84 -8.99
CA VAL A 99 0.38 -4.29 -7.64
C VAL A 99 0.89 -5.38 -6.69
N PRO A 100 1.80 -5.08 -5.76
CA PRO A 100 2.23 -6.06 -4.78
C PRO A 100 1.06 -6.60 -3.96
N VAL A 101 1.14 -7.86 -3.59
CA VAL A 101 0.08 -8.54 -2.83
C VAL A 101 0.70 -9.27 -1.64
N LEU A 102 0.09 -9.08 -0.48
CA LEU A 102 0.36 -9.87 0.72
C LEU A 102 -0.77 -10.86 0.90
N GLN A 103 -0.47 -12.15 0.77
CA GLN A 103 -1.47 -13.19 0.97
C GLN A 103 -1.55 -13.55 2.45
N LYS A 104 -2.74 -13.46 3.02
CA LYS A 104 -3.00 -13.79 4.42
C LYS A 104 -2.94 -15.31 4.64
N PRO A 105 -2.38 -15.78 5.75
CA PRO A 105 -1.62 -15.03 6.75
C PRO A 105 -0.19 -14.73 6.27
N TYR A 106 0.33 -13.56 6.59
CA TYR A 106 1.70 -13.19 6.23
C TYR A 106 2.53 -12.85 7.47
N HIS A 107 3.85 -12.97 7.33
CA HIS A 107 4.82 -12.69 8.38
C HIS A 107 5.38 -11.27 8.24
N GLN A 108 6.01 -10.79 9.31
CA GLN A 108 6.63 -9.47 9.33
C GLN A 108 7.67 -9.29 8.22
N ALA A 109 8.44 -10.33 7.88
CA ALA A 109 9.41 -10.26 6.81
C ALA A 109 8.77 -9.96 5.45
N GLU A 110 7.61 -10.55 5.17
CA GLU A 110 6.87 -10.31 3.94
C GLU A 110 6.34 -8.87 3.88
N LEU A 111 5.80 -8.38 5.00
CA LEU A 111 5.34 -6.99 5.10
C LEU A 111 6.50 -6.02 4.93
N SER A 112 7.62 -6.28 5.59
CA SER A 112 8.83 -5.45 5.47
C SER A 112 9.33 -5.38 4.03
N TYR A 113 9.37 -6.51 3.34
CA TYR A 113 9.78 -6.56 1.94
C TYR A 113 8.83 -5.74 1.05
N ALA A 114 7.53 -5.91 1.23
CA ALA A 114 6.53 -5.17 0.46
C ALA A 114 6.64 -3.66 0.69
N LEU A 115 6.79 -3.23 1.94
CA LEU A 115 6.96 -1.82 2.27
C LEU A 115 8.25 -1.25 1.69
N ALA A 116 9.33 -2.02 1.71
CA ALA A 116 10.59 -1.58 1.11
C ALA A 116 10.41 -1.31 -0.38
N GLU A 117 9.69 -2.16 -1.10
CA GLU A 117 9.39 -1.92 -2.51
C GLU A 117 8.54 -0.67 -2.72
N LEU A 118 7.53 -0.44 -1.86
CA LEU A 118 6.65 0.71 -1.98
C LEU A 118 7.36 2.03 -1.67
N LEU A 119 8.23 2.03 -0.67
CA LEU A 119 8.83 3.25 -0.11
C LEU A 119 10.20 3.57 -0.68
N THR A 120 10.81 2.66 -1.43
CA THR A 120 12.08 2.91 -2.09
C THR A 120 11.83 3.61 -3.42
N PRO A 121 12.46 4.78 -3.68
CA PRO A 121 12.33 5.42 -4.98
C PRO A 121 12.82 4.48 -6.08
N LYS A 122 12.00 4.28 -7.10
CA LYS A 122 12.39 3.48 -8.26
C LYS A 122 13.28 4.33 -9.15
N GLU A 123 14.47 3.82 -9.46
CA GLU A 123 15.28 4.45 -10.49
C GLU A 123 14.58 4.28 -11.83
N PRO A 124 14.52 5.35 -12.65
CA PRO A 124 13.93 5.22 -13.97
C PRO A 124 14.75 4.21 -14.79
N SER A 125 14.05 3.36 -15.54
CA SER A 125 14.72 2.47 -16.48
C SER A 125 15.51 3.31 -17.50
N VAL A 126 16.54 2.73 -18.11
CA VAL A 126 17.31 3.41 -19.16
C VAL A 126 16.37 3.93 -20.25
N LYS A 127 15.38 3.14 -20.62
CA LYS A 127 14.39 3.54 -21.64
C LYS A 127 13.58 4.76 -21.19
N SER A 128 13.15 4.80 -19.94
CA SER A 128 12.42 5.96 -19.40
C SER A 128 13.30 7.20 -19.30
N ALA A 129 14.57 7.03 -18.93
CA ALA A 129 15.53 8.12 -18.87
C ALA A 129 15.79 8.72 -20.26
N ILE A 130 15.92 7.88 -21.28
CA ILE A 130 16.11 8.32 -22.66
C ILE A 130 14.88 9.08 -23.14
N ALA A 131 13.67 8.59 -22.85
CA ALA A 131 12.43 9.26 -23.22
C ALA A 131 12.33 10.64 -22.56
N ALA A 132 12.68 10.75 -21.29
CA ALA A 132 12.68 12.04 -20.57
C ALA A 132 13.68 13.03 -21.16
N ILE A 133 14.87 12.58 -21.53
CA ILE A 133 15.88 13.42 -22.19
C ILE A 133 15.38 13.90 -23.57
N ALA A 134 14.75 13.01 -24.34
CA ALA A 134 14.20 13.37 -25.64
C ALA A 134 13.11 14.45 -25.54
N GLU A 135 12.26 14.37 -24.50
CA GLU A 135 11.23 15.38 -24.24
C GLU A 135 11.80 16.75 -23.87
N THR A 136 12.91 16.77 -23.13
CA THR A 136 13.51 18.02 -22.65
C THR A 136 14.43 18.68 -23.70
N SER A 137 14.83 17.97 -24.73
CA SER A 137 15.75 18.51 -25.75
C SER A 137 15.03 19.16 -26.94
N LEU A 138 13.72 19.23 -26.88
CA LEU A 138 12.93 19.96 -27.89
C LEU A 138 12.68 21.44 -27.45
#